data_75abb9c3d8cf018dba37633ad4665ec5
#
_entry.id   75abb9c3d8cf018dba37633ad4665ec5
#
_cell.length_a   1.000
_cell.length_b   1.000
_cell.length_c   1.000
_cell.angle_alpha   90.00
_cell.angle_beta   90.00
_cell.angle_gamma   90.00
#
_symmetry.space_group_name_H-M   'P 1'
#
loop_
_entity.id
_entity.type
_entity.pdbx_description
1 polymer ?
#
loop_
_entity_poly.entity_id
_entity_poly.type
_entity_poly.pdbx_seq_one_letter_code
_entity_poly.pdbx_strand_id
1 'polypeptide(L)' 'MKSFVIFAIVVTIIYVIYYTVIIVQDLYG' A
#
# COMPACT_ATOMS: atom_id res chain seq x y z
N MET A 1 19.74 -5.87 11.14
CA MET A 1 19.28 -4.54 11.55
C MET A 1 17.82 -4.35 11.20
N LYS A 2 17.06 -3.72 12.09
CA LYS A 2 15.61 -3.66 11.97
C LYS A 2 15.11 -2.62 10.96
N SER A 3 15.96 -1.71 10.51
CA SER A 3 15.53 -0.65 9.59
C SER A 3 15.07 -1.20 8.24
N PHE A 4 15.64 -2.29 7.77
CA PHE A 4 15.20 -2.94 6.54
C PHE A 4 13.77 -3.47 6.68
N VAL A 5 13.44 -4.07 7.81
CA VAL A 5 12.11 -4.62 8.06
C VAL A 5 11.08 -3.49 8.10
N ILE A 6 11.41 -2.39 8.75
CA ILE A 6 10.52 -1.23 8.83
C ILE A 6 10.26 -0.66 7.43
N PHE A 7 11.30 -0.55 6.61
CA PHE A 7 11.15 -0.07 5.23
C PHE A 7 10.21 -0.97 4.44
N ALA A 8 10.38 -2.28 4.54
CA ALA A 8 9.52 -3.22 3.81
C ALA A 8 8.05 -3.10 4.25
N ILE A 9 7.80 -2.92 5.54
CA ILE A 9 6.45 -2.76 6.05
C ILE A 9 5.82 -1.48 5.51
N VAL A 10 6.55 -0.37 5.52
CA VAL A 10 6.05 0.90 5.01
C VAL A 10 5.69 0.80 3.53
N VAL A 11 6.55 0.18 2.72
CA VAL A 11 6.30 0.00 1.29
C VAL A 11 5.07 -0.85 1.06
N THR A 12 4.90 -1.92 1.84
CA THR A 12 3.73 -2.80 1.73
C THR A 12 2.44 -2.04 2.04
N ILE A 13 2.44 -1.23 3.08
CA ILE A 13 1.28 -0.43 3.46
C ILE A 13 0.92 0.55 2.34
N ILE A 14 1.89 1.22 1.76
CA ILE A 14 1.66 2.16 0.64
C ILE A 14 1.03 1.43 -0.54
N TYR A 15 1.50 0.24 -0.88
CA TYR A 15 0.92 -0.55 -1.97
C TYR A 15 -0.52 -0.95 -1.70
N VAL A 16 -0.82 -1.37 -0.49
CA VAL A 16 -2.19 -1.75 -0.13
C VAL A 16 -3.13 -0.57 -0.29
N ILE A 17 -2.74 0.59 0.22
CA ILE A 17 -3.54 1.81 0.11
C ILE A 17 -3.74 2.19 -1.37
N TYR A 18 -2.68 2.15 -2.16
CA TYR A 18 -2.72 2.50 -3.58
C TYR A 18 -3.73 1.62 -4.33
N TYR A 19 -3.61 0.31 -4.17
CA TYR A 19 -4.52 -0.62 -4.86
C TYR A 19 -5.95 -0.47 -4.37
N THR A 20 -6.14 -0.26 -3.08
CA THR A 20 -7.48 -0.04 -2.52
C THR A 20 -8.14 1.17 -3.17
N VAL A 21 -7.42 2.28 -3.32
CA VAL A 21 -7.94 3.49 -3.96
C VAL A 21 -8.34 3.21 -5.41
N ILE A 22 -7.49 2.50 -6.16
CA ILE A 22 -7.78 2.18 -7.56
C ILE A 22 -9.04 1.31 -7.67
N ILE A 23 -9.18 0.30 -6.83
CA ILE A 23 -10.35 -0.57 -6.85
C ILE A 23 -11.62 0.21 -6.51
N VAL A 24 -11.56 1.08 -5.52
CA VAL A 24 -12.70 1.91 -5.13
C VAL A 24 -13.10 2.83 -6.27
N GLN A 25 -12.14 3.47 -6.92
CA GLN A 25 -12.42 4.35 -8.06
C GLN A 25 -13.07 3.58 -9.22
N ASP A 26 -12.62 2.36 -9.47
CA ASP A 26 -13.19 1.53 -10.52
C ASP A 26 -14.66 1.18 -10.22
N LEU A 27 -14.96 0.90 -8.95
CA LEU A 27 -16.32 0.60 -8.53
C LEU A 27 -17.26 1.80 -8.64
N TYR A 28 -16.78 2.97 -8.25
CA TYR A 28 -17.60 4.19 -8.30
C TYR A 28 -17.56 4.85 -9.68
N GLY A 29 -16.62 4.44 -10.49
CA GLY A 29 -16.55 4.82 -11.90
C GLY A 29 -16.73 6.26 -12.17
#